data_eefa53f762785ec27d4c24235d0c0591
#
_entry.id   eefa53f762785ec27d4c24235d0c0591
#
_cell.length_a   1.000
_cell.length_b   1.000
_cell.length_c   1.000
_cell.angle_alpha   90.00
_cell.angle_beta   90.00
_cell.angle_gamma   90.00
#
_symmetry.space_group_name_H-M   'P 1'
#
loop_
_entity.id
_entity.type
_entity.pdbx_description
1 polymer ?
#
loop_
_entity_poly.entity_id
_entity_poly.type
_entity_poly.pdbx_seq_one_letter_code
_entity_poly.pdbx_strand_id
1 'polypeptide(L)'
;MTYTSQQFEEGVVLLVDKPLGWTSFDVIRKLRHLIRIRKIGHAGTLDPLATGLLIVCTGKFTKRINQYMAQQKEYTGTITIGATTPTYDLESEPTNFIATDHITLTQVRSILPQFTGPIEQVPPAHSAIKVDGKRVYELARKGKEVKLEPRSVHIYSFE
;
A
#
# COMPACT_ATOMS: atom_id res chain seq x y z
N MET A 1 19.55 17.43 -11.19
CA MET A 1 20.52 17.29 -10.07
C MET A 1 21.11 15.89 -10.12
N THR A 2 22.44 15.76 -10.10
CA THR A 2 23.12 14.47 -10.14
C THR A 2 23.71 14.21 -8.77
N TYR A 3 23.28 13.15 -8.08
CA TYR A 3 23.81 12.76 -6.78
C TYR A 3 25.06 11.89 -6.94
N THR A 4 26.03 12.08 -6.07
CA THR A 4 27.22 11.22 -5.95
C THR A 4 26.94 10.00 -5.07
N SER A 5 27.75 8.95 -5.18
CA SER A 5 27.65 7.76 -4.32
C SER A 5 27.76 8.13 -2.83
N GLN A 6 28.64 9.06 -2.49
CA GLN A 6 28.80 9.55 -1.12
C GLN A 6 27.52 10.20 -0.58
N GLN A 7 26.84 11.05 -1.37
CA GLN A 7 25.58 11.66 -0.98
C GLN A 7 24.48 10.61 -0.74
N PHE A 8 24.42 9.54 -1.55
CA PHE A 8 23.49 8.43 -1.31
C PHE A 8 23.82 7.67 -0.02
N GLU A 9 25.08 7.51 0.36
CA GLU A 9 25.48 6.89 1.63
C GLU A 9 25.17 7.77 2.84
N GLU A 10 25.35 9.08 2.72
CA GLU A 10 24.99 10.05 3.74
C GLU A 10 23.47 10.11 3.94
N GLY A 11 22.71 9.99 2.88
CA GLY A 11 21.25 9.87 2.89
C GLY A 11 20.55 10.83 1.95
N VAL A 12 19.76 10.28 1.05
CA VAL A 12 18.90 11.02 0.13
C VAL A 12 17.49 10.46 0.22
N VAL A 13 16.50 11.34 0.05
CA VAL A 13 15.11 10.97 -0.17
C VAL A 13 14.82 11.08 -1.66
N LEU A 14 14.37 9.99 -2.26
CA LEU A 14 13.95 9.93 -3.65
C LEU A 14 12.43 9.79 -3.70
N LEU A 15 11.81 10.58 -4.54
CA LEU A 15 10.38 10.47 -4.88
C LEU A 15 10.29 9.72 -6.21
N VAL A 16 9.72 8.53 -6.16
CA VAL A 16 9.66 7.63 -7.31
C VAL A 16 8.20 7.41 -7.68
N ASP A 17 7.86 7.62 -8.94
CA ASP A 17 6.59 7.18 -9.49
C ASP A 17 6.69 5.67 -9.78
N LYS A 18 6.01 4.86 -8.94
CA LYS A 18 6.04 3.41 -9.09
C LYS A 18 5.20 2.99 -10.30
N PRO A 19 5.79 2.30 -11.28
CA PRO A 19 5.04 1.85 -12.44
C PRO A 19 4.07 0.71 -12.09
N LEU A 20 3.04 0.57 -12.91
CA LEU A 20 2.09 -0.54 -12.87
C LEU A 20 2.81 -1.89 -13.00
N GLY A 21 2.32 -2.89 -12.30
CA GLY A 21 2.86 -4.26 -12.32
C GLY A 21 4.15 -4.48 -11.53
N TRP A 22 4.74 -3.43 -10.98
CA TRP A 22 5.92 -3.55 -10.13
C TRP A 22 5.53 -3.61 -8.65
N THR A 23 6.24 -4.43 -7.90
CA THR A 23 6.21 -4.33 -6.44
C THR A 23 7.07 -3.15 -5.97
N SER A 24 6.79 -2.62 -4.79
CA SER A 24 7.65 -1.61 -4.16
C SER A 24 9.08 -2.11 -3.97
N PHE A 25 9.27 -3.43 -3.79
CA PHE A 25 10.59 -4.04 -3.67
C PHE A 25 11.33 -4.10 -5.02
N ASP A 26 10.65 -4.25 -6.15
CA ASP A 26 11.27 -4.19 -7.48
C ASP A 26 11.90 -2.83 -7.74
N VAL A 27 11.22 -1.75 -7.32
CA VAL A 27 11.78 -0.39 -7.37
C VAL A 27 13.07 -0.31 -6.53
N ILE A 28 13.04 -0.82 -5.30
CA ILE A 28 14.23 -0.84 -4.43
C ILE A 28 15.36 -1.65 -5.06
N ARG A 29 15.07 -2.82 -5.63
CA ARG A 29 16.06 -3.68 -6.28
C ARG A 29 16.70 -2.97 -7.48
N LYS A 30 15.89 -2.31 -8.31
CA LYS A 30 16.35 -1.55 -9.48
C LYS A 30 17.23 -0.37 -9.07
N LEU A 31 16.78 0.43 -8.11
CA LEU A 31 17.55 1.57 -7.61
C LEU A 31 18.86 1.13 -6.95
N ARG A 32 18.84 0.09 -6.11
CA ARG A 32 20.05 -0.47 -5.48
C ARG A 32 21.11 -0.83 -6.50
N HIS A 33 20.70 -1.43 -7.61
CA HIS A 33 21.62 -1.77 -8.72
C HIS A 33 22.18 -0.52 -9.42
N LEU A 34 21.30 0.45 -9.72
CA LEU A 34 21.67 1.67 -10.46
C LEU A 34 22.62 2.56 -9.66
N ILE A 35 22.31 2.81 -8.39
CA ILE A 35 23.09 3.74 -7.55
C ILE A 35 24.17 3.02 -6.73
N ARG A 36 24.26 1.69 -6.83
CA ARG A 36 25.27 0.82 -6.18
C ARG A 36 25.35 1.01 -4.66
N ILE A 37 24.21 1.21 -3.99
CA ILE A 37 24.16 1.39 -2.54
C ILE A 37 23.42 0.23 -1.88
N ARG A 38 23.94 -0.23 -0.71
CA ARG A 38 23.33 -1.35 0.02
C ARG A 38 22.14 -0.92 0.89
N LYS A 39 22.30 0.22 1.56
CA LYS A 39 21.32 0.71 2.53
C LYS A 39 20.27 1.59 1.84
N ILE A 40 19.16 0.97 1.48
CA ILE A 40 18.04 1.59 0.77
C ILE A 40 16.74 0.92 1.20
N GLY A 41 15.67 1.69 1.37
CA GLY A 41 14.35 1.20 1.72
C GLY A 41 13.27 2.20 1.33
N HIS A 42 12.00 1.77 1.35
CA HIS A 42 10.84 2.62 1.02
C HIS A 42 9.97 2.91 2.24
N ALA A 43 9.27 4.02 2.19
CA ALA A 43 8.33 4.47 3.23
C ALA A 43 6.89 4.23 2.78
N GLY A 44 6.41 3.03 3.03
CA GLY A 44 5.09 2.56 2.62
C GLY A 44 5.18 1.59 1.44
N THR A 45 4.20 0.71 1.34
CA THR A 45 4.08 -0.25 0.26
C THR A 45 2.93 0.17 -0.64
N LEU A 46 3.16 0.15 -1.95
CA LEU A 46 2.13 0.16 -2.98
C LEU A 46 2.03 -1.24 -3.57
N ASP A 47 0.80 -1.71 -3.76
CA ASP A 47 0.52 -3.01 -4.37
C ASP A 47 0.93 -3.02 -5.86
N PRO A 48 1.11 -4.19 -6.49
CA PRO A 48 1.53 -4.27 -7.89
C PRO A 48 0.62 -3.51 -8.84
N LEU A 49 -0.69 -3.54 -8.62
CA LEU A 49 -1.69 -2.84 -9.43
C LEU A 49 -1.81 -1.34 -9.12
N ALA A 50 -1.23 -0.87 -8.02
CA ALA A 50 -1.18 0.55 -7.72
C ALA A 50 0.03 1.24 -8.37
N THR A 51 -0.15 2.47 -8.83
CA THR A 51 0.91 3.37 -9.31
C THR A 51 1.07 4.56 -8.37
N GLY A 52 2.06 5.43 -8.61
CA GLY A 52 2.21 6.69 -7.92
C GLY A 52 3.36 6.76 -6.94
N LEU A 53 3.30 7.71 -6.02
CA LEU A 53 4.42 8.14 -5.19
C LEU A 53 4.91 7.05 -4.22
N LEU A 54 6.12 6.59 -4.46
CA LEU A 54 6.88 5.76 -3.53
C LEU A 54 8.08 6.56 -2.99
N ILE A 55 8.06 6.86 -1.70
CA ILE A 55 9.16 7.55 -1.03
C ILE A 55 10.25 6.53 -0.72
N VAL A 56 11.45 6.76 -1.24
CA VAL A 56 12.62 5.89 -1.05
C VAL A 56 13.70 6.63 -0.30
N CYS A 57 14.25 6.02 0.74
CA CYS A 57 15.32 6.56 1.56
C CYS A 57 16.61 5.76 1.34
N THR A 58 17.73 6.45 1.24
CA THR A 58 19.07 5.84 1.11
C THR A 58 19.95 6.13 2.32
N GLY A 59 21.00 5.36 2.52
CA GLY A 59 22.03 5.59 3.52
C GLY A 59 21.46 5.80 4.92
N LYS A 60 21.93 6.86 5.59
CA LYS A 60 21.51 7.21 6.96
C LYS A 60 20.03 7.54 7.05
N PHE A 61 19.39 8.02 5.95
CA PHE A 61 17.98 8.41 5.95
C PHE A 61 17.00 7.22 6.00
N THR A 62 17.46 5.99 5.83
CA THR A 62 16.64 4.81 6.09
C THR A 62 16.10 4.75 7.54
N LYS A 63 16.76 5.42 8.49
CA LYS A 63 16.27 5.57 9.86
C LYS A 63 15.03 6.48 9.98
N ARG A 64 14.75 7.30 8.95
CA ARG A 64 13.61 8.22 8.89
C ARG A 64 12.37 7.63 8.20
N ILE A 65 12.45 6.40 7.73
CA ILE A 65 11.34 5.74 6.99
C ILE A 65 10.03 5.83 7.78
N ASN A 66 10.04 5.56 9.08
CA ASN A 66 8.83 5.62 9.90
C ASN A 66 8.22 7.03 9.98
N GLN A 67 9.03 8.08 9.91
CA GLN A 67 8.53 9.47 9.88
C GLN A 67 7.74 9.74 8.59
N TYR A 68 8.21 9.26 7.44
CA TYR A 68 7.51 9.38 6.18
C TYR A 68 6.27 8.46 6.11
N MET A 69 6.36 7.26 6.70
CA MET A 69 5.21 6.34 6.79
C MET A 69 4.06 6.89 7.63
N ALA A 70 4.36 7.73 8.62
CA ALA A 70 3.35 8.35 9.50
C ALA A 70 2.65 9.56 8.87
N GLN A 71 3.11 10.06 7.72
CA GLN A 71 2.50 11.22 7.06
C GLN A 71 1.13 10.87 6.47
N GLN A 72 0.27 11.87 6.35
CA GLN A 72 -1.00 11.77 5.63
C GLN A 72 -0.77 11.36 4.19
N LYS A 73 -1.69 10.58 3.64
CA LYS A 73 -1.66 10.06 2.27
C LYS A 73 -2.97 10.33 1.58
N GLU A 74 -2.89 10.54 0.29
CA GLU A 74 -4.03 10.66 -0.59
C GLU A 74 -3.96 9.56 -1.64
N TYR A 75 -5.11 8.94 -1.92
CA TYR A 75 -5.26 7.89 -2.92
C TYR A 75 -6.44 8.21 -3.81
N THR A 76 -6.28 7.97 -5.09
CA THR A 76 -7.37 7.96 -6.06
C THR A 76 -7.52 6.55 -6.62
N GLY A 77 -8.74 6.15 -6.90
CA GLY A 77 -8.99 4.81 -7.43
C GLY A 77 -10.42 4.62 -7.89
N THR A 78 -10.70 3.44 -8.42
CA THR A 78 -12.04 3.01 -8.82
C THR A 78 -12.44 1.83 -7.97
N ILE A 79 -13.61 1.91 -7.34
CA ILE A 79 -14.22 0.79 -6.63
C ILE A 79 -15.31 0.23 -7.54
N THR A 80 -15.14 -1.01 -7.99
CA THR A 80 -16.16 -1.73 -8.77
C THR A 80 -17.10 -2.44 -7.81
N ILE A 81 -18.40 -2.11 -7.88
CA ILE A 81 -19.43 -2.75 -7.06
C ILE A 81 -20.12 -3.88 -7.83
N GLY A 82 -20.73 -4.82 -7.11
CA GLY A 82 -21.49 -5.94 -7.69
C GLY A 82 -20.72 -7.25 -7.76
N ALA A 83 -19.50 -7.31 -7.25
CA ALA A 83 -18.73 -8.55 -7.13
C ALA A 83 -17.78 -8.49 -5.94
N THR A 84 -17.24 -9.61 -5.54
CA THR A 84 -16.20 -9.71 -4.51
C THR A 84 -14.96 -10.41 -5.03
N THR A 85 -13.79 -10.07 -4.47
CA THR A 85 -12.53 -10.77 -4.73
C THR A 85 -11.90 -11.19 -3.40
N PRO A 86 -11.21 -12.34 -3.33
CA PRO A 86 -10.51 -12.76 -2.11
C PRO A 86 -9.42 -11.79 -1.64
N THR A 87 -8.83 -11.04 -2.57
CA THR A 87 -7.74 -10.07 -2.32
C THR A 87 -8.23 -8.65 -2.09
N TYR A 88 -9.53 -8.38 -2.28
CA TYR A 88 -10.17 -7.05 -2.28
C TYR A 88 -9.64 -6.12 -3.38
N ASP A 89 -9.02 -6.68 -4.41
CA ASP A 89 -8.52 -5.98 -5.59
C ASP A 89 -8.66 -6.87 -6.84
N LEU A 90 -8.09 -6.43 -7.96
CA LEU A 90 -8.13 -7.15 -9.23
C LEU A 90 -6.92 -8.09 -9.45
N GLU A 91 -6.16 -8.43 -8.41
CA GLU A 91 -5.15 -9.51 -8.48
C GLU A 91 -5.81 -10.89 -8.54
N SER A 92 -7.07 -11.01 -8.10
CA SER A 92 -7.87 -12.23 -8.20
C SER A 92 -9.14 -12.01 -8.98
N GLU A 93 -9.64 -13.09 -9.61
CA GLU A 93 -10.88 -13.05 -10.40
C GLU A 93 -12.09 -12.72 -9.53
N PRO A 94 -12.98 -11.82 -10.00
CA PRO A 94 -14.21 -11.49 -9.30
C PRO A 94 -15.17 -12.68 -9.22
N THR A 95 -15.84 -12.80 -8.08
CA THR A 95 -16.85 -13.84 -7.79
C THR A 95 -18.07 -13.21 -7.13
N ASN A 96 -19.10 -14.00 -6.85
CA ASN A 96 -20.32 -13.57 -6.14
C ASN A 96 -20.97 -12.34 -6.79
N PHE A 97 -21.21 -12.44 -8.10
CA PHE A 97 -21.82 -11.34 -8.86
C PHE A 97 -23.26 -11.09 -8.41
N ILE A 98 -23.60 -9.82 -8.19
CA ILE A 98 -24.94 -9.33 -7.87
C ILE A 98 -25.31 -8.17 -8.79
N ALA A 99 -26.60 -8.03 -9.10
CA ALA A 99 -27.09 -6.92 -9.91
C ALA A 99 -26.91 -5.58 -9.19
N THR A 100 -26.50 -4.55 -9.93
CA THR A 100 -26.21 -3.20 -9.41
C THR A 100 -27.05 -2.10 -10.06
N ASP A 101 -27.96 -2.44 -10.98
CA ASP A 101 -28.76 -1.50 -11.75
C ASP A 101 -29.64 -0.58 -10.88
N HIS A 102 -29.96 -1.01 -9.66
CA HIS A 102 -30.74 -0.26 -8.68
C HIS A 102 -29.90 0.72 -7.85
N ILE A 103 -28.57 0.68 -7.95
CA ILE A 103 -27.67 1.50 -7.15
C ILE A 103 -27.43 2.85 -7.85
N THR A 104 -27.73 3.92 -7.14
CA THR A 104 -27.56 5.28 -7.63
C THR A 104 -26.34 5.95 -6.98
N LEU A 105 -25.76 6.94 -7.67
CA LEU A 105 -24.67 7.73 -7.12
C LEU A 105 -25.05 8.42 -5.79
N THR A 106 -26.31 8.84 -5.66
CA THR A 106 -26.84 9.43 -4.41
C THR A 106 -26.76 8.43 -3.25
N GLN A 107 -27.13 7.18 -3.49
CA GLN A 107 -27.03 6.12 -2.48
C GLN A 107 -25.58 5.85 -2.10
N VAL A 108 -24.67 5.77 -3.08
CA VAL A 108 -23.23 5.61 -2.81
C VAL A 108 -22.72 6.76 -1.95
N ARG A 109 -23.01 8.01 -2.34
CA ARG A 109 -22.57 9.19 -1.57
C ARG A 109 -23.13 9.23 -0.15
N SER A 110 -24.34 8.73 0.07
CA SER A 110 -24.98 8.73 1.40
C SER A 110 -24.27 7.82 2.41
N ILE A 111 -23.53 6.82 1.96
CA ILE A 111 -22.80 5.90 2.85
C ILE A 111 -21.36 6.33 3.13
N LEU A 112 -20.76 7.22 2.32
CA LEU A 112 -19.34 7.64 2.49
C LEU A 112 -19.02 8.21 3.87
N PRO A 113 -19.93 8.95 4.56
CA PRO A 113 -19.66 9.41 5.91
C PRO A 113 -19.38 8.29 6.93
N GLN A 114 -19.87 7.06 6.69
CA GLN A 114 -19.59 5.91 7.55
C GLN A 114 -18.11 5.46 7.49
N PHE A 115 -17.42 5.84 6.43
CA PHE A 115 -16.00 5.52 6.20
C PHE A 115 -15.09 6.71 6.44
N THR A 116 -15.59 7.80 7.03
CA THR A 116 -14.83 9.04 7.30
C THR A 116 -14.65 9.22 8.80
N GLY A 117 -13.54 9.80 9.21
CA GLY A 117 -13.17 9.97 10.61
C GLY A 117 -12.35 8.81 11.18
N PRO A 118 -12.31 8.63 12.50
CA PRO A 118 -11.64 7.50 13.14
C PRO A 118 -12.48 6.23 12.94
N ILE A 119 -11.89 5.21 12.33
CA ILE A 119 -12.51 3.91 12.09
C ILE A 119 -11.59 2.77 12.51
N GLU A 120 -12.18 1.64 12.92
CA GLU A 120 -11.45 0.42 13.20
C GLU A 120 -11.36 -0.43 11.94
N GLN A 121 -10.15 -0.60 11.43
CA GLN A 121 -9.87 -1.42 10.25
C GLN A 121 -9.31 -2.77 10.66
N VAL A 122 -9.99 -3.85 10.29
CA VAL A 122 -9.39 -5.19 10.30
C VAL A 122 -8.56 -5.35 9.03
N PRO A 123 -7.24 -5.49 9.12
CA PRO A 123 -6.41 -5.63 7.93
C PRO A 123 -6.76 -6.92 7.16
N PRO A 124 -6.69 -6.90 5.81
CA PRO A 124 -6.94 -8.12 5.03
C PRO A 124 -5.86 -9.17 5.26
N ALA A 125 -6.24 -10.45 5.15
CA ALA A 125 -5.33 -11.58 5.31
C ALA A 125 -4.17 -11.59 4.29
N HIS A 126 -4.36 -10.94 3.13
CA HIS A 126 -3.33 -10.79 2.10
C HIS A 126 -2.43 -9.55 2.29
N SER A 127 -2.50 -8.91 3.46
CA SER A 127 -1.67 -7.73 3.75
C SER A 127 -0.19 -8.07 4.01
N ALA A 128 0.68 -7.06 3.81
CA ALA A 128 2.12 -7.16 4.08
C ALA A 128 2.47 -7.08 5.58
N ILE A 129 1.48 -7.09 6.48
CA ILE A 129 1.65 -7.05 7.94
C ILE A 129 2.41 -8.30 8.39
N LYS A 130 3.28 -8.13 9.38
CA LYS A 130 4.01 -9.23 10.01
C LYS A 130 3.37 -9.59 11.35
N VAL A 131 3.10 -10.88 11.52
CA VAL A 131 2.74 -11.48 12.80
C VAL A 131 3.83 -12.51 13.14
N ASP A 132 4.41 -12.43 14.33
CA ASP A 132 5.53 -13.27 14.78
C ASP A 132 6.70 -13.33 13.77
N GLY A 133 7.02 -12.18 13.16
CA GLY A 133 8.12 -12.05 12.21
C GLY A 133 7.83 -12.58 10.80
N LYS A 134 6.68 -13.23 10.56
CA LYS A 134 6.26 -13.75 9.24
C LYS A 134 5.21 -12.84 8.64
N ARG A 135 5.27 -12.66 7.32
CA ARG A 135 4.27 -11.87 6.61
C ARG A 135 2.94 -12.63 6.51
N VAL A 136 1.84 -11.95 6.82
CA VAL A 136 0.51 -12.58 6.87
C VAL A 136 0.11 -13.19 5.54
N TYR A 137 0.41 -12.55 4.41
CA TYR A 137 0.10 -13.10 3.09
C TYR A 137 0.81 -14.45 2.81
N GLU A 138 2.00 -14.68 3.39
CA GLU A 138 2.71 -15.97 3.25
C GLU A 138 2.01 -17.09 4.04
N LEU A 139 1.35 -16.74 5.14
CA LEU A 139 0.55 -17.67 5.93
C LEU A 139 -0.79 -17.95 5.28
N ALA A 140 -1.45 -16.92 4.76
CA ALA A 140 -2.72 -17.04 4.03
C ALA A 140 -2.58 -17.93 2.78
N ARG A 141 -1.52 -17.76 2.00
CA ARG A 141 -1.22 -18.64 0.85
C ARG A 141 -0.99 -20.12 1.22
N LYS A 142 -0.64 -20.39 2.47
CA LYS A 142 -0.50 -21.76 3.01
C LYS A 142 -1.77 -22.28 3.67
N GLY A 143 -2.90 -21.59 3.48
CA GLY A 143 -4.20 -21.98 4.05
C GLY A 143 -4.29 -21.82 5.58
N LYS A 144 -3.38 -21.08 6.21
CA LYS A 144 -3.44 -20.80 7.63
C LYS A 144 -4.30 -19.59 7.91
N GLU A 145 -5.35 -19.76 8.68
CA GLU A 145 -6.11 -18.65 9.24
C GLU A 145 -5.23 -17.85 10.22
N VAL A 146 -5.13 -16.56 10.00
CA VAL A 146 -4.44 -15.64 10.92
C VAL A 146 -5.48 -14.62 11.38
N LYS A 147 -5.80 -14.66 12.67
CA LYS A 147 -6.64 -13.63 13.28
C LYS A 147 -5.83 -12.34 13.37
N LEU A 148 -6.28 -11.30 12.70
CA LEU A 148 -5.67 -9.98 12.75
C LEU A 148 -6.48 -9.08 13.68
N GLU A 149 -5.78 -8.40 14.57
CA GLU A 149 -6.43 -7.42 15.45
C GLU A 149 -6.78 -6.15 14.67
N PRO A 150 -7.96 -5.57 14.94
CA PRO A 150 -8.32 -4.27 14.39
C PRO A 150 -7.28 -3.21 14.74
N ARG A 151 -7.10 -2.25 13.85
CA ARG A 151 -6.27 -1.06 14.10
C ARG A 151 -7.08 0.19 13.86
N SER A 152 -6.90 1.19 14.68
CA SER A 152 -7.51 2.50 14.47
C SER A 152 -6.81 3.22 13.31
N VAL A 153 -7.58 3.68 12.35
CA VAL A 153 -7.13 4.50 11.23
C VAL A 153 -8.02 5.74 11.13
N HIS A 154 -7.49 6.84 10.62
CA HIS A 154 -8.25 8.06 10.43
C HIS A 154 -8.35 8.40 8.94
N ILE A 155 -9.58 8.46 8.43
CA ILE A 155 -9.87 8.88 7.06
C ILE A 155 -10.36 10.33 7.11
N TYR A 156 -9.56 11.24 6.57
CA TYR A 156 -9.84 12.69 6.64
C TYR A 156 -10.94 13.11 5.66
N SER A 157 -10.95 12.53 4.46
CA SER A 157 -12.01 12.71 3.47
C SER A 157 -12.18 11.46 2.63
N PHE A 158 -13.41 11.23 2.14
CA PHE A 158 -13.76 10.19 1.19
C PHE A 158 -14.84 10.73 0.26
N GLU A 159 -14.52 10.93 -1.01
CA GLU A 159 -15.34 11.61 -2.02
C GLU A 159 -15.68 10.71 -3.20
#